data_878806acaea41fc494a73b99a5dd8dde
#
_entry.id   878806acaea41fc494a73b99a5dd8dde
#
_cell.length_a   1.000
_cell.length_b   1.000
_cell.length_c   1.000
_cell.angle_alpha   90.00
_cell.angle_beta   90.00
_cell.angle_gamma   90.00
#
_symmetry.space_group_name_H-M   'P 1'
#
loop_
_entity.id
_entity.type
_entity.pdbx_description
1 polymer ?
#
loop_
_entity_poly.entity_id
_entity_poly.type
_entity_poly.pdbx_seq_one_letter_code
_entity_poly.pdbx_strand_id
1 'polypeptide(L)'
;MSAIIFIVETLLSLALFVVLARLLLQWTRADFRNPLCQAVVRITNPIILPLRRVLPPVGKLDTASVVAVLLIATVDVACIFALHGLGFPPALLWVRPVLTEIARTLLWTYLSAIFLYALLSLIAPGGYSPLQSVLATLCEPVLRPIRRLIPAVAGLDLSPLWAIIAIQAVLILMR
;
A
#
# COMPACT_ATOMS: atom_id res chain seq x y z
N MET A 1 24.08 8.79 7.69
CA MET A 1 23.33 8.74 6.41
C MET A 1 23.53 10.06 5.67
N SER A 2 23.92 10.06 4.42
CA SER A 2 23.93 11.30 3.65
C SER A 2 22.49 11.72 3.32
N ALA A 3 22.21 13.04 3.31
CA ALA A 3 20.86 13.54 2.97
C ALA A 3 20.38 13.04 1.60
N ILE A 4 21.30 12.83 0.68
CA ILE A 4 21.00 12.31 -0.67
C ILE A 4 20.44 10.88 -0.59
N ILE A 5 21.05 10.00 0.21
CA ILE A 5 20.57 8.62 0.40
C ILE A 5 19.13 8.65 0.93
N PHE A 6 18.87 9.41 1.98
CA PHE A 6 17.54 9.55 2.55
C PHE A 6 16.48 10.03 1.53
N ILE A 7 16.84 11.02 0.70
CA ILE A 7 15.94 11.55 -0.32
C ILE A 7 15.60 10.47 -1.36
N VAL A 8 16.62 9.76 -1.87
CA VAL A 8 16.42 8.73 -2.89
C VAL A 8 15.55 7.59 -2.36
N GLU A 9 15.86 7.05 -1.19
CA GLU A 9 15.06 6.00 -0.54
C GLU A 9 13.63 6.44 -0.29
N THR A 10 13.43 7.67 0.22
CA THR A 10 12.09 8.20 0.48
C THR A 10 11.27 8.33 -0.80
N LEU A 11 11.86 8.81 -1.89
CA LEU A 11 11.16 8.95 -3.17
C LEU A 11 10.80 7.61 -3.80
N LEU A 12 11.68 6.60 -3.71
CA LEU A 12 11.40 5.26 -4.23
C LEU A 12 10.32 4.56 -3.40
N SER A 13 10.42 4.61 -2.07
CA SER A 13 9.41 4.05 -1.17
C SER A 13 8.05 4.73 -1.36
N LEU A 14 8.03 6.07 -1.58
CA LEU A 14 6.79 6.80 -1.88
C LEU A 14 6.21 6.37 -3.24
N ALA A 15 7.05 6.19 -4.26
CA ALA A 15 6.60 5.69 -5.56
C ALA A 15 6.00 4.29 -5.45
N LEU A 16 6.66 3.38 -4.71
CA LEU A 16 6.16 2.04 -4.43
C LEU A 16 4.81 2.09 -3.69
N PHE A 17 4.71 2.94 -2.66
CA PHE A 17 3.47 3.15 -1.90
C PHE A 17 2.31 3.58 -2.80
N VAL A 18 2.49 4.59 -3.67
CA VAL A 18 1.43 5.13 -4.51
C VAL A 18 1.00 4.12 -5.60
N VAL A 19 1.94 3.38 -6.19
CA VAL A 19 1.63 2.34 -7.18
C VAL A 19 0.93 1.14 -6.52
N LEU A 20 1.36 0.77 -5.31
CA LEU A 20 0.71 -0.27 -4.53
C LEU A 20 -0.71 0.14 -4.11
N ALA A 21 -0.90 1.39 -3.67
CA ALA A 21 -2.22 1.93 -3.35
C ALA A 21 -3.16 1.85 -4.57
N ARG A 22 -2.69 2.19 -5.79
CA ARG A 22 -3.46 2.00 -7.02
C ARG A 22 -3.89 0.55 -7.23
N LEU A 23 -2.97 -0.41 -7.06
CA LEU A 23 -3.26 -1.84 -7.19
C LEU A 23 -4.33 -2.29 -6.19
N LEU A 24 -4.22 -1.84 -4.93
CA LEU A 24 -5.18 -2.14 -3.89
C LEU A 24 -6.57 -1.54 -4.17
N LEU A 25 -6.64 -0.29 -4.64
CA LEU A 25 -7.90 0.35 -5.03
C LEU A 25 -8.59 -0.40 -6.17
N GLN A 26 -7.82 -0.94 -7.13
CA GLN A 26 -8.37 -1.81 -8.17
C GLN A 26 -8.87 -3.15 -7.61
N TRP A 27 -8.11 -3.76 -6.71
CA TRP A 27 -8.49 -5.03 -6.08
C TRP A 27 -9.78 -4.88 -5.27
N THR A 28 -9.90 -3.82 -4.49
CA THR A 28 -11.08 -3.54 -3.65
C THR A 28 -12.26 -2.97 -4.44
N ARG A 29 -12.09 -2.77 -5.76
CA ARG A 29 -13.10 -2.17 -6.66
C ARG A 29 -13.57 -0.78 -6.17
N ALA A 30 -12.64 0.04 -5.72
CA ALA A 30 -12.93 1.40 -5.34
C ALA A 30 -13.55 2.19 -6.51
N ASP A 31 -14.40 3.15 -6.19
CA ASP A 31 -15.02 4.00 -7.21
C ASP A 31 -13.99 4.97 -7.81
N PHE A 32 -13.58 4.71 -9.05
CA PHE A 32 -12.65 5.56 -9.78
C PHE A 32 -13.24 6.90 -10.26
N ARG A 33 -14.53 7.18 -9.98
CA ARG A 33 -15.11 8.52 -10.12
C ARG A 33 -14.71 9.43 -8.96
N ASN A 34 -14.25 8.84 -7.85
CA ASN A 34 -13.75 9.58 -6.70
C ASN A 34 -12.50 10.38 -7.08
N PRO A 35 -12.40 11.69 -6.73
CA PRO A 35 -11.27 12.54 -7.08
C PRO A 35 -9.93 12.04 -6.53
N LEU A 36 -9.92 11.36 -5.38
CA LEU A 36 -8.70 10.79 -4.80
C LEU A 36 -8.20 9.59 -5.61
N CYS A 37 -9.10 8.69 -6.02
CA CYS A 37 -8.74 7.59 -6.92
C CYS A 37 -8.20 8.12 -8.25
N GLN A 38 -8.82 9.19 -8.78
CA GLN A 38 -8.34 9.85 -10.00
C GLN A 38 -6.95 10.48 -9.82
N ALA A 39 -6.68 11.08 -8.67
CA ALA A 39 -5.36 11.64 -8.36
C ALA A 39 -4.28 10.52 -8.34
N VAL A 40 -4.55 9.39 -7.66
CA VAL A 40 -3.65 8.23 -7.64
C VAL A 40 -3.40 7.70 -9.06
N VAL A 41 -4.46 7.57 -9.86
CA VAL A 41 -4.35 7.15 -11.27
C VAL A 41 -3.50 8.13 -12.08
N ARG A 42 -3.73 9.45 -11.94
CA ARG A 42 -3.00 10.49 -12.67
C ARG A 42 -1.51 10.47 -12.35
N ILE A 43 -1.15 10.34 -11.06
CA ILE A 43 0.25 10.31 -10.61
C ILE A 43 0.95 9.03 -11.10
N THR A 44 0.27 7.90 -11.12
CA THR A 44 0.86 6.60 -11.50
C THR A 44 0.83 6.32 -13.00
N ASN A 45 0.01 7.03 -13.78
CA ASN A 45 -0.12 6.86 -15.22
C ASN A 45 1.21 6.95 -16.00
N PRO A 46 2.16 7.86 -15.70
CA PRO A 46 3.43 7.91 -16.40
C PRO A 46 4.20 6.59 -16.36
N ILE A 47 4.07 5.83 -15.28
CA ILE A 47 4.73 4.52 -15.10
C ILE A 47 3.88 3.39 -15.70
N ILE A 48 2.57 3.43 -15.47
CA ILE A 48 1.67 2.32 -15.82
C ILE A 48 1.30 2.31 -17.30
N LEU A 49 1.08 3.48 -17.94
CA LEU A 49 0.65 3.52 -19.34
C LEU A 49 1.66 2.88 -20.32
N PRO A 50 2.98 3.13 -20.22
CA PRO A 50 3.94 2.44 -21.09
C PRO A 50 3.94 0.93 -20.86
N LEU A 51 3.80 0.47 -19.60
CA LEU A 51 3.73 -0.95 -19.28
C LEU A 51 2.47 -1.62 -19.83
N ARG A 52 1.33 -0.93 -19.82
CA ARG A 52 0.08 -1.45 -20.40
C ARG A 52 0.14 -1.64 -21.92
N ARG A 53 1.01 -0.94 -22.62
CA ARG A 53 1.19 -1.15 -24.07
C ARG A 53 1.83 -2.52 -24.38
N VAL A 54 2.65 -3.01 -23.44
CA VAL A 54 3.37 -4.28 -23.57
C VAL A 54 2.64 -5.42 -22.85
N LEU A 55 1.99 -5.11 -21.72
CA LEU A 55 1.35 -6.07 -20.83
C LEU A 55 -0.16 -5.79 -20.77
N PRO A 56 -0.97 -6.46 -21.61
CA PRO A 56 -2.41 -6.31 -21.56
C PRO A 56 -2.98 -6.89 -20.24
N PRO A 57 -4.07 -6.32 -19.72
CA PRO A 57 -4.70 -6.80 -18.49
C PRO A 57 -5.21 -8.24 -18.69
N VAL A 58 -4.99 -9.09 -17.69
CA VAL A 58 -5.48 -10.49 -17.69
C VAL A 58 -6.65 -10.59 -16.70
N GLY A 59 -7.85 -10.70 -17.23
CA GLY A 59 -9.07 -10.81 -16.44
C GLY A 59 -9.32 -9.56 -15.59
N LYS A 60 -9.33 -9.72 -14.25
CA LYS A 60 -9.56 -8.63 -13.28
C LYS A 60 -8.28 -8.00 -12.76
N LEU A 61 -7.13 -8.60 -13.05
CA LEU A 61 -5.83 -8.12 -12.58
C LEU A 61 -5.19 -7.21 -13.64
N ASP A 62 -4.77 -6.03 -13.20
CA ASP A 62 -3.94 -5.13 -13.98
C ASP A 62 -2.48 -5.61 -13.90
N THR A 63 -2.10 -6.46 -14.84
CA THR A 63 -0.74 -7.02 -14.93
C THR A 63 0.32 -5.94 -14.98
N ALA A 64 0.05 -4.81 -15.64
CA ALA A 64 0.95 -3.67 -15.70
C ALA A 64 1.21 -3.08 -14.31
N SER A 65 0.17 -2.95 -13.47
CA SER A 65 0.34 -2.47 -12.09
C SER A 65 1.11 -3.46 -11.22
N VAL A 66 0.90 -4.76 -11.37
CA VAL A 66 1.67 -5.80 -10.65
C VAL A 66 3.14 -5.75 -11.04
N VAL A 67 3.42 -5.70 -12.33
CA VAL A 67 4.80 -5.62 -12.84
C VAL A 67 5.47 -4.31 -12.41
N ALA A 68 4.73 -3.18 -12.39
CA ALA A 68 5.25 -1.91 -11.90
C ALA A 68 5.65 -1.99 -10.41
N VAL A 69 4.83 -2.62 -9.55
CA VAL A 69 5.16 -2.85 -8.14
C VAL A 69 6.45 -3.66 -8.02
N LEU A 70 6.58 -4.77 -8.76
CA LEU A 70 7.77 -5.60 -8.74
C LEU A 70 9.01 -4.85 -9.21
N LEU A 71 8.91 -4.09 -10.30
CA LEU A 71 10.03 -3.30 -10.84
C LEU A 71 10.48 -2.21 -9.85
N ILE A 72 9.55 -1.43 -9.30
CA ILE A 72 9.88 -0.37 -8.35
C ILE A 72 10.49 -0.95 -7.09
N ALA A 73 9.92 -2.03 -6.53
CA ALA A 73 10.47 -2.69 -5.36
C ALA A 73 11.87 -3.26 -5.62
N THR A 74 12.12 -3.79 -6.82
CA THR A 74 13.45 -4.29 -7.20
C THR A 74 14.46 -3.13 -7.29
N VAL A 75 14.06 -2.01 -7.88
CA VAL A 75 14.90 -0.80 -7.96
C VAL A 75 15.17 -0.23 -6.57
N ASP A 76 14.15 -0.17 -5.70
CA ASP A 76 14.28 0.33 -4.32
C ASP A 76 15.29 -0.51 -3.54
N VAL A 77 15.13 -1.83 -3.53
CA VAL A 77 16.06 -2.76 -2.90
C VAL A 77 17.47 -2.63 -3.51
N ALA A 78 17.59 -2.53 -4.83
CA ALA A 78 18.89 -2.37 -5.49
C ALA A 78 19.59 -1.07 -5.08
N CYS A 79 18.83 0.03 -4.98
CA CYS A 79 19.35 1.31 -4.48
C CYS A 79 19.81 1.23 -3.03
N ILE A 80 19.05 0.55 -2.15
CA ILE A 80 19.45 0.33 -0.76
C ILE A 80 20.79 -0.41 -0.71
N PHE A 81 20.95 -1.52 -1.44
CA PHE A 81 22.21 -2.28 -1.46
C PHE A 81 23.38 -1.44 -1.98
N ALA A 82 23.16 -0.68 -3.08
CA ALA A 82 24.18 0.16 -3.69
C ALA A 82 24.59 1.34 -2.78
N LEU A 83 23.64 2.05 -2.20
CA LEU A 83 23.87 3.26 -1.43
C LEU A 83 24.47 2.98 -0.05
N HIS A 84 24.18 1.81 0.54
CA HIS A 84 24.75 1.37 1.81
C HIS A 84 26.04 0.57 1.66
N GLY A 85 26.54 0.38 0.43
CA GLY A 85 27.76 -0.39 0.18
C GLY A 85 27.63 -1.86 0.54
N LEU A 86 26.41 -2.38 0.63
CA LEU A 86 26.14 -3.78 0.84
C LEU A 86 26.41 -4.53 -0.47
N GLY A 87 27.20 -5.59 -0.44
CA GLY A 87 27.42 -6.41 -1.63
C GLY A 87 26.12 -6.94 -2.20
N PHE A 88 25.96 -6.96 -3.53
CA PHE A 88 24.76 -7.49 -4.18
C PHE A 88 24.65 -9.00 -3.93
N PRO A 89 23.52 -9.49 -3.41
CA PRO A 89 23.32 -10.91 -3.20
C PRO A 89 23.22 -11.65 -4.55
N PRO A 90 23.52 -12.98 -4.58
CA PRO A 90 23.28 -13.81 -5.77
C PRO A 90 21.84 -13.69 -6.27
N ALA A 91 21.62 -13.81 -7.58
CA ALA A 91 20.31 -13.58 -8.20
C ALA A 91 19.15 -14.33 -7.54
N LEU A 92 19.38 -15.56 -7.08
CA LEU A 92 18.36 -16.36 -6.40
C LEU A 92 17.92 -15.76 -5.05
N LEU A 93 18.78 -15.02 -4.37
CA LEU A 93 18.49 -14.42 -3.06
C LEU A 93 17.80 -13.05 -3.16
N TRP A 94 17.66 -12.48 -4.37
CA TRP A 94 16.96 -11.20 -4.59
C TRP A 94 15.46 -11.25 -4.29
N VAL A 95 14.85 -12.41 -4.47
CA VAL A 95 13.39 -12.57 -4.29
C VAL A 95 12.97 -12.23 -2.87
N ARG A 96 13.75 -12.65 -1.87
CA ARG A 96 13.40 -12.43 -0.46
C ARG A 96 13.34 -10.94 -0.09
N PRO A 97 14.39 -10.10 -0.26
CA PRO A 97 14.32 -8.69 0.09
C PRO A 97 13.26 -7.92 -0.71
N VAL A 98 13.06 -8.24 -1.99
CA VAL A 98 12.01 -7.60 -2.81
C VAL A 98 10.60 -7.92 -2.28
N LEU A 99 10.31 -9.19 -1.99
CA LEU A 99 9.03 -9.57 -1.41
C LEU A 99 8.83 -8.98 -0.01
N THR A 100 9.88 -8.91 0.79
CA THR A 100 9.84 -8.29 2.12
C THR A 100 9.51 -6.81 2.02
N GLU A 101 10.10 -6.09 1.06
CA GLU A 101 9.84 -4.67 0.84
C GLU A 101 8.40 -4.40 0.37
N ILE A 102 7.91 -5.21 -0.57
CA ILE A 102 6.50 -5.15 -1.00
C ILE A 102 5.55 -5.42 0.17
N ALA A 103 5.82 -6.47 0.95
CA ALA A 103 4.99 -6.83 2.10
C ALA A 103 5.01 -5.75 3.18
N ARG A 104 6.17 -5.17 3.47
CA ARG A 104 6.33 -4.05 4.40
C ARG A 104 5.53 -2.84 3.94
N THR A 105 5.67 -2.43 2.68
CA THR A 105 4.94 -1.30 2.10
C THR A 105 3.43 -1.56 2.09
N LEU A 106 2.99 -2.79 1.82
CA LEU A 106 1.59 -3.20 1.91
C LEU A 106 1.03 -3.02 3.33
N LEU A 107 1.76 -3.50 4.33
CA LEU A 107 1.37 -3.38 5.74
C LEU A 107 1.33 -1.91 6.19
N TRP A 108 2.30 -1.09 5.80
CA TRP A 108 2.31 0.35 6.06
C TRP A 108 1.15 1.08 5.37
N THR A 109 0.80 0.67 4.15
CA THR A 109 -0.35 1.22 3.42
C THR A 109 -1.66 0.94 4.16
N TYR A 110 -1.87 -0.31 4.60
CA TYR A 110 -3.06 -0.64 5.39
C TYR A 110 -3.06 0.01 6.76
N LEU A 111 -1.93 0.06 7.44
CA LEU A 111 -1.81 0.71 8.75
C LEU A 111 -2.19 2.19 8.67
N SER A 112 -1.63 2.92 7.72
CA SER A 112 -1.94 4.35 7.52
C SER A 112 -3.40 4.56 7.08
N ALA A 113 -3.93 3.71 6.20
CA ALA A 113 -5.31 3.79 5.75
C ALA A 113 -6.31 3.51 6.89
N ILE A 114 -6.07 2.47 7.68
CA ILE A 114 -6.95 2.10 8.82
C ILE A 114 -6.87 3.16 9.91
N PHE A 115 -5.68 3.69 10.20
CA PHE A 115 -5.51 4.76 11.17
C PHE A 115 -6.28 6.03 10.74
N LEU A 116 -6.13 6.44 9.49
CA LEU A 116 -6.83 7.59 8.95
C LEU A 116 -8.35 7.37 8.90
N TYR A 117 -8.79 6.16 8.52
CA TYR A 117 -10.20 5.78 8.56
C TYR A 117 -10.79 5.89 9.98
N ALA A 118 -10.07 5.36 10.98
CA ALA A 118 -10.50 5.43 12.37
C ALA A 118 -10.59 6.88 12.88
N LEU A 119 -9.59 7.73 12.55
CA LEU A 119 -9.62 9.14 12.90
C LEU A 119 -10.82 9.87 12.28
N LEU A 120 -11.06 9.67 10.99
CA LEU A 120 -12.20 10.31 10.31
C LEU A 120 -13.55 9.82 10.86
N SER A 121 -13.64 8.54 11.20
CA SER A 121 -14.85 7.99 11.84
C SER A 121 -15.12 8.59 13.21
N LEU A 122 -14.07 8.98 13.96
CA LEU A 122 -14.20 9.60 15.27
C LEU A 122 -14.52 11.10 15.18
N ILE A 123 -13.91 11.83 14.23
CA ILE A 123 -14.05 13.29 14.11
C ILE A 123 -15.36 13.67 13.44
N ALA A 124 -15.79 12.90 12.44
CA ALA A 124 -16.99 13.18 11.64
C ALA A 124 -17.86 11.93 11.50
N PRO A 125 -18.52 11.47 12.58
CA PRO A 125 -19.40 10.32 12.51
C PRO A 125 -20.58 10.63 11.57
N GLY A 126 -20.75 9.80 10.52
CA GLY A 126 -21.81 9.99 9.52
C GLY A 126 -21.50 11.04 8.44
N GLY A 127 -20.35 11.70 8.47
CA GLY A 127 -19.92 12.61 7.43
C GLY A 127 -19.60 11.87 6.13
N TYR A 128 -20.21 12.31 5.02
CA TYR A 128 -19.89 11.77 3.70
C TYR A 128 -18.76 12.58 3.07
N SER A 129 -17.55 12.03 3.05
CA SER A 129 -16.43 12.62 2.34
C SER A 129 -15.83 11.64 1.32
N PRO A 130 -15.33 12.15 0.17
CA PRO A 130 -14.65 11.30 -0.82
C PRO A 130 -13.52 10.48 -0.22
N LEU A 131 -12.76 11.04 0.73
CA LEU A 131 -11.68 10.37 1.43
C LEU A 131 -12.20 9.21 2.29
N GLN A 132 -13.26 9.44 3.06
CA GLN A 132 -13.85 8.41 3.91
C GLN A 132 -14.38 7.23 3.10
N SER A 133 -15.02 7.49 1.95
CA SER A 133 -15.52 6.45 1.04
C SER A 133 -14.39 5.57 0.49
N VAL A 134 -13.27 6.17 0.05
CA VAL A 134 -12.11 5.43 -0.46
C VAL A 134 -11.48 4.59 0.63
N LEU A 135 -11.25 5.18 1.82
CA LEU A 135 -10.66 4.49 2.96
C LEU A 135 -11.56 3.35 3.45
N ALA A 136 -12.87 3.56 3.53
CA ALA A 136 -13.82 2.51 3.89
C ALA A 136 -13.70 1.30 2.95
N THR A 137 -13.70 1.56 1.63
CA THR A 137 -13.59 0.50 0.61
C THR A 137 -12.24 -0.22 0.69
N LEU A 138 -11.16 0.53 0.90
CA LEU A 138 -9.81 -0.02 1.01
C LEU A 138 -9.62 -0.87 2.27
N CYS A 139 -10.16 -0.42 3.41
CA CYS A 139 -10.00 -1.08 4.70
C CYS A 139 -10.97 -2.26 4.91
N GLU A 140 -12.10 -2.30 4.19
CA GLU A 140 -13.13 -3.32 4.34
C GLU A 140 -12.62 -4.76 4.30
N PRO A 141 -11.70 -5.18 3.38
CA PRO A 141 -11.19 -6.55 3.35
C PRO A 141 -10.50 -6.98 4.64
N VAL A 142 -9.84 -6.02 5.32
CA VAL A 142 -9.10 -6.26 6.57
C VAL A 142 -10.02 -6.11 7.78
N LEU A 143 -10.89 -5.11 7.81
CA LEU A 143 -11.75 -4.84 8.96
C LEU A 143 -12.94 -5.79 9.05
N ARG A 144 -13.50 -6.23 7.92
CA ARG A 144 -14.66 -7.12 7.88
C ARG A 144 -14.50 -8.43 8.67
N PRO A 145 -13.39 -9.20 8.51
CA PRO A 145 -13.18 -10.39 9.32
C PRO A 145 -13.03 -10.07 10.81
N ILE A 146 -12.39 -8.96 11.16
CA ILE A 146 -12.17 -8.56 12.56
C ILE A 146 -13.50 -8.16 13.21
N ARG A 147 -14.37 -7.41 12.51
CA ARG A 147 -15.73 -7.06 12.99
C ARG A 147 -16.62 -8.26 13.27
N ARG A 148 -16.37 -9.38 12.57
CA ARG A 148 -17.11 -10.62 12.84
C ARG A 148 -16.67 -11.31 14.12
N LEU A 149 -15.40 -11.13 14.52
CA LEU A 149 -14.82 -11.73 15.71
C LEU A 149 -15.05 -10.87 16.95
N ILE A 150 -15.01 -9.54 16.78
CA ILE A 150 -15.08 -8.58 17.87
C ILE A 150 -16.23 -7.61 17.58
N PRO A 151 -17.40 -7.81 18.25
CA PRO A 151 -18.53 -6.92 18.07
C PRO A 151 -18.24 -5.52 18.62
N ALA A 152 -18.95 -4.51 18.12
CA ALA A 152 -18.86 -3.15 18.62
C ALA A 152 -19.21 -3.08 20.11
N VAL A 153 -18.40 -2.38 20.90
CA VAL A 153 -18.60 -2.18 22.34
C VAL A 153 -19.11 -0.75 22.55
N ALA A 154 -20.27 -0.62 23.19
CA ALA A 154 -20.91 0.69 23.46
C ALA A 154 -21.10 1.58 22.21
N GLY A 155 -21.33 0.96 21.03
CA GLY A 155 -21.49 1.67 19.77
C GLY A 155 -20.19 2.11 19.09
N LEU A 156 -19.02 1.85 19.68
CA LEU A 156 -17.71 2.10 19.11
C LEU A 156 -17.17 0.87 18.38
N ASP A 157 -16.75 1.05 17.14
CA ASP A 157 -16.05 0.01 16.36
C ASP A 157 -14.58 -0.04 16.76
N LEU A 158 -14.21 -1.07 17.53
CA LEU A 158 -12.84 -1.31 17.96
C LEU A 158 -12.01 -2.11 16.94
N SER A 159 -12.61 -2.52 15.82
CA SER A 159 -11.92 -3.31 14.78
C SER A 159 -10.67 -2.62 14.22
N PRO A 160 -10.64 -1.29 13.99
CA PRO A 160 -9.44 -0.61 13.53
C PRO A 160 -8.28 -0.73 14.53
N LEU A 161 -8.55 -0.65 15.82
CA LEU A 161 -7.52 -0.79 16.87
C LEU A 161 -6.85 -2.18 16.81
N TRP A 162 -7.65 -3.24 16.75
CA TRP A 162 -7.15 -4.60 16.67
C TRP A 162 -6.39 -4.87 15.36
N ALA A 163 -6.87 -4.30 14.24
CA ALA A 163 -6.17 -4.37 12.97
C ALA A 163 -4.78 -3.70 13.04
N ILE A 164 -4.70 -2.51 13.63
CA ILE A 164 -3.44 -1.79 13.82
C ILE A 164 -2.47 -2.61 14.68
N ILE A 165 -2.94 -3.18 15.81
CA ILE A 165 -2.11 -4.01 16.68
C ILE A 165 -1.58 -5.24 15.93
N ALA A 166 -2.45 -5.93 15.19
CA ALA A 166 -2.05 -7.10 14.41
C ALA A 166 -1.01 -6.76 13.32
N ILE A 167 -1.24 -5.67 12.57
CA ILE A 167 -0.31 -5.21 11.53
C ILE A 167 1.04 -4.82 12.16
N GLN A 168 1.04 -4.11 13.28
CA GLN A 168 2.27 -3.74 14.00
C GLN A 168 3.04 -4.97 14.49
N ALA A 169 2.35 -5.98 15.01
CA ALA A 169 2.97 -7.23 15.44
C ALA A 169 3.68 -7.92 14.26
N VAL A 170 3.04 -7.99 13.08
CA VAL A 170 3.65 -8.55 11.87
C VAL A 170 4.84 -7.72 11.42
N LEU A 171 4.75 -6.38 11.43
CA LEU A 171 5.87 -5.50 11.08
C LEU A 171 7.09 -5.69 11.99
N ILE A 172 6.86 -5.94 13.29
CA ILE A 172 7.93 -6.22 14.25
C ILE A 172 8.60 -7.57 13.94
N LEU A 173 7.82 -8.60 13.57
CA LEU A 173 8.35 -9.92 13.20
C LEU A 173 9.14 -9.91 11.88
N MET A 174 8.90 -8.90 11.01
CA MET A 174 9.62 -8.73 9.75
C MET A 174 10.90 -7.89 9.87
N ARG A 175 11.25 -7.44 11.05
CA ARG A 175 12.51 -6.74 11.32
C ARG A 175 13.65 -7.74 11.46
#